data_ddc0fb082e6d7e8cdf057f6009658232
#
_entry.id   ddc0fb082e6d7e8cdf057f6009658232
#
_cell.length_a   1.000
_cell.length_b   1.000
_cell.length_c   1.000
_cell.angle_alpha   90.00
_cell.angle_beta   90.00
_cell.angle_gamma   90.00
#
_symmetry.space_group_name_H-M   'P 1'
#
loop_
_entity.id
_entity.type
_entity.pdbx_description
1 polymer ?
#
loop_
_entity_poly.entity_id
_entity_poly.type
_entity_poly.pdbx_seq_one_letter_code
_entity_poly.pdbx_strand_id
1 'polypeptide(L)'
;MNRPAARLRLAERGGGLMLCRPGAVGLAVDQIMTGRPAAEVERLLPAIFGLCHSVQETALALAMGRDAPDPAPLHRDMIRDHLAKLFLQWPPLLGLSPHALPQGWTGGGEALRLR
;
A
#
# COMPACT_ATOMS: atom_id res chain seq x y z
N MET A 1 -6.00 16.67 -12.84
CA MET A 1 -7.10 15.84 -12.31
C MET A 1 -7.07 15.88 -10.79
N ASN A 2 -8.05 16.54 -10.20
CA ASN A 2 -8.17 16.64 -8.73
C ASN A 2 -8.71 15.30 -8.22
N ARG A 3 -7.85 14.41 -7.72
CA ARG A 3 -8.30 13.19 -7.04
C ARG A 3 -8.99 13.61 -5.75
N PRO A 4 -10.24 13.20 -5.50
CA PRO A 4 -10.88 13.48 -4.24
C PRO A 4 -10.06 12.83 -3.12
N ALA A 5 -9.53 13.66 -2.23
CA ALA A 5 -8.81 13.16 -1.06
C ALA A 5 -9.77 12.35 -0.17
N ALA A 6 -9.32 11.18 0.27
CA ALA A 6 -10.07 10.42 1.25
C ALA A 6 -10.16 11.26 2.54
N ARG A 7 -11.39 11.58 2.98
CA ARG A 7 -11.60 12.30 4.23
C ARG A 7 -11.91 11.32 5.34
N LEU A 8 -11.17 11.43 6.42
CA LEU A 8 -11.48 10.76 7.68
C LEU A 8 -12.04 11.80 8.63
N ARG A 9 -13.14 11.50 9.30
CA ARG A 9 -13.73 12.35 10.31
C ARG A 9 -13.66 11.63 11.65
N LEU A 10 -13.07 12.28 12.64
CA LEU A 10 -13.19 11.87 14.03
C LEU A 10 -14.48 12.51 14.58
N ALA A 11 -15.36 11.68 15.12
CA ALA A 11 -16.59 12.12 15.77
C ALA A 11 -16.67 11.52 17.16
N GLU A 12 -17.12 12.32 18.12
CA GLU A 12 -17.46 11.82 19.46
C GLU A 12 -18.90 11.30 19.43
N ARG A 13 -19.10 10.07 19.89
CA ARG A 13 -20.42 9.46 20.00
C ARG A 13 -20.48 8.56 21.24
N GLY A 14 -21.44 8.83 22.12
CA GLY A 14 -21.66 8.02 23.31
C GLY A 14 -20.46 7.96 24.27
N GLY A 15 -19.69 9.06 24.39
CA GLY A 15 -18.50 9.12 25.26
C GLY A 15 -17.25 8.44 24.70
N GLY A 16 -17.28 8.00 23.42
CA GLY A 16 -16.14 7.40 22.71
C GLY A 16 -15.82 8.12 21.42
N LEU A 17 -14.56 8.03 20.97
CA LEU A 17 -14.12 8.53 19.67
C LEU A 17 -14.41 7.49 18.59
N MET A 18 -15.12 7.91 17.56
CA MET A 18 -15.41 7.08 16.39
C MET A 18 -14.75 7.67 15.15
N LEU A 19 -14.03 6.83 14.41
CA LEU A 19 -13.49 7.18 13.10
C LEU A 19 -14.55 6.90 12.03
N CYS A 20 -15.02 7.95 11.38
CA CYS A 20 -15.97 7.84 10.29
C CYS A 20 -15.30 8.14 8.96
N ARG A 21 -15.57 7.34 7.95
CA ARG A 21 -15.21 7.59 6.56
C ARG A 21 -16.46 8.02 5.79
N PRO A 22 -16.70 9.32 5.61
CA PRO A 22 -17.86 9.77 4.84
C PRO A 22 -17.58 9.53 3.34
N GLY A 23 -18.44 8.75 2.72
CA GLY A 23 -18.38 8.44 1.29
C GLY A 23 -17.36 7.35 0.94
N ALA A 24 -17.75 6.44 0.07
CA ALA A 24 -16.83 5.47 -0.54
C ALA A 24 -16.06 6.17 -1.66
N VAL A 25 -14.93 6.79 -1.32
CA VAL A 25 -13.99 7.31 -2.31
C VAL A 25 -12.91 6.26 -2.51
N GLY A 26 -13.00 5.51 -3.59
CA GLY A 26 -12.03 4.49 -3.93
C GLY A 26 -12.67 3.30 -4.65
N LEU A 27 -11.81 2.44 -5.15
CA LEU A 27 -12.22 1.18 -5.74
C LEU A 27 -12.83 0.29 -4.64
N ALA A 28 -14.06 -0.16 -4.82
CA ALA A 28 -14.73 -1.09 -3.91
C ALA A 28 -14.18 -2.51 -4.15
N VAL A 29 -12.96 -2.76 -3.66
CA VAL A 29 -12.22 -4.01 -3.88
C VAL A 29 -12.99 -5.22 -3.37
N ASP A 30 -13.66 -5.08 -2.22
CA ASP A 30 -14.54 -6.09 -1.65
C ASP A 30 -15.64 -6.50 -2.62
N GLN A 31 -16.32 -5.54 -3.26
CA GLN A 31 -17.37 -5.81 -4.24
C GLN A 31 -16.83 -6.46 -5.52
N ILE A 32 -15.61 -6.06 -5.93
CA ILE A 32 -14.98 -6.64 -7.12
C ILE A 32 -14.55 -8.09 -6.86
N MET A 33 -14.13 -8.42 -5.64
CA MET A 33 -13.60 -9.75 -5.31
C MET A 33 -14.67 -10.74 -4.83
N THR A 34 -15.76 -10.24 -4.23
CA THR A 34 -16.82 -11.11 -3.71
C THR A 34 -17.47 -11.94 -4.81
N GLY A 35 -17.61 -13.25 -4.57
CA GLY A 35 -18.21 -14.21 -5.49
C GLY A 35 -17.28 -14.71 -6.60
N ARG A 36 -16.02 -14.25 -6.67
CA ARG A 36 -15.05 -14.76 -7.64
C ARG A 36 -14.37 -16.04 -7.15
N PRO A 37 -13.96 -16.94 -8.05
CA PRO A 37 -13.12 -18.07 -7.71
C PRO A 37 -11.79 -17.61 -7.08
N ALA A 38 -11.28 -18.37 -6.11
CA ALA A 38 -10.03 -18.05 -5.41
C ALA A 38 -8.85 -17.77 -6.37
N ALA A 39 -8.67 -18.60 -7.39
CA ALA A 39 -7.62 -18.42 -8.38
C ALA A 39 -7.73 -17.10 -9.18
N GLU A 40 -8.94 -16.59 -9.37
CA GLU A 40 -9.14 -15.28 -10.01
C GLU A 40 -8.79 -14.14 -9.07
N VAL A 41 -9.16 -14.25 -7.79
CA VAL A 41 -8.82 -13.28 -6.74
C VAL A 41 -7.30 -13.18 -6.58
N GLU A 42 -6.61 -14.31 -6.57
CA GLU A 42 -5.14 -14.39 -6.49
C GLU A 42 -4.43 -13.62 -7.61
N ARG A 43 -4.98 -13.66 -8.79
CA ARG A 43 -4.44 -12.94 -9.94
C ARG A 43 -4.80 -11.46 -9.93
N LEU A 44 -6.03 -11.12 -9.56
CA LEU A 44 -6.55 -9.75 -9.68
C LEU A 44 -6.17 -8.87 -8.52
N LEU A 45 -6.22 -9.37 -7.28
CA LEU A 45 -6.01 -8.55 -6.09
C LEU A 45 -4.62 -7.90 -6.06
N PRO A 46 -3.52 -8.62 -6.27
CA PRO A 46 -2.20 -8.00 -6.33
C PRO A 46 -2.06 -7.00 -7.49
N ALA A 47 -2.70 -7.27 -8.64
CA ALA A 47 -2.64 -6.40 -9.80
C ALA A 47 -3.32 -5.03 -9.58
N ILE A 48 -4.39 -4.98 -8.77
CA ILE A 48 -5.06 -3.74 -8.40
C ILE A 48 -4.15 -2.82 -7.56
N PHE A 49 -3.29 -3.41 -6.74
CA PHE A 49 -2.40 -2.69 -5.82
C PHE A 49 -0.96 -2.64 -6.34
N GLY A 50 -0.75 -2.16 -7.55
CA GLY A 50 0.52 -2.22 -8.27
C GLY A 50 1.77 -1.81 -7.48
N LEU A 51 1.69 -0.83 -6.56
CA LEU A 51 2.82 -0.41 -5.72
C LEU A 51 3.12 -1.35 -4.55
N CYS A 52 2.11 -2.07 -4.06
CA CYS A 52 2.24 -3.03 -2.96
C CYS A 52 1.79 -4.44 -3.39
N HIS A 53 2.10 -4.80 -4.62
CA HIS A 53 1.74 -6.08 -5.24
C HIS A 53 2.18 -7.27 -4.39
N SER A 54 3.46 -7.32 -4.02
CA SER A 54 4.02 -8.44 -3.24
C SER A 54 3.45 -8.52 -1.81
N VAL A 55 3.09 -7.38 -1.22
CA VAL A 55 2.42 -7.33 0.08
C VAL A 55 1.04 -7.98 -0.01
N GLN A 56 0.27 -7.64 -1.05
CA GLN A 56 -1.07 -8.20 -1.26
C GLN A 56 -1.01 -9.69 -1.61
N GLU A 57 -0.05 -10.10 -2.41
CA GLU A 57 0.19 -11.51 -2.75
C GLU A 57 0.51 -12.33 -1.50
N THR A 58 1.42 -11.85 -0.67
CA THR A 58 1.80 -12.51 0.59
C THR A 58 0.61 -12.61 1.56
N ALA A 59 -0.10 -11.51 1.76
CA ALA A 59 -1.26 -11.47 2.63
C ALA A 59 -2.36 -12.43 2.17
N LEU A 60 -2.60 -12.50 0.87
CA LEU A 60 -3.59 -13.39 0.28
C LEU A 60 -3.20 -14.86 0.42
N ALA A 61 -1.93 -15.21 0.17
CA ALA A 61 -1.44 -16.57 0.37
C ALA A 61 -1.66 -17.04 1.82
N LEU A 62 -1.27 -16.21 2.80
CA LEU A 62 -1.48 -16.50 4.21
C LEU A 62 -2.96 -16.60 4.59
N ALA A 63 -3.80 -15.71 4.08
CA ALA A 63 -5.25 -15.74 4.32
C ALA A 63 -5.92 -17.01 3.76
N MET A 64 -5.35 -17.60 2.72
CA MET A 64 -5.78 -18.88 2.14
C MET A 64 -5.13 -20.11 2.79
N GLY A 65 -4.39 -19.93 3.89
CA GLY A 65 -3.73 -21.02 4.61
C GLY A 65 -2.54 -21.64 3.86
N ARG A 66 -1.95 -20.88 2.93
CA ARG A 66 -0.74 -21.32 2.20
C ARG A 66 0.50 -20.69 2.82
N ASP A 67 1.65 -21.28 2.51
CA ASP A 67 2.95 -20.73 2.92
C ASP A 67 3.18 -19.36 2.27
N ALA A 68 3.87 -18.46 3.00
CA ALA A 68 4.28 -17.19 2.46
C ALA A 68 5.25 -17.38 1.29
N PRO A 69 5.07 -16.62 0.19
CA PRO A 69 6.03 -16.64 -0.91
C PRO A 69 7.40 -16.06 -0.46
N ASP A 70 8.39 -16.11 -1.36
CA ASP A 70 9.70 -15.50 -1.13
C ASP A 70 9.57 -14.07 -0.56
N PRO A 71 10.17 -13.76 0.59
CA PRO A 71 10.05 -12.44 1.22
C PRO A 71 10.83 -11.33 0.50
N ALA A 72 11.71 -11.63 -0.42
CA ALA A 72 12.54 -10.61 -1.08
C ALA A 72 11.73 -9.57 -1.88
N PRO A 73 10.70 -9.92 -2.66
CA PRO A 73 9.82 -8.95 -3.30
C PRO A 73 9.07 -8.08 -2.29
N LEU A 74 8.58 -8.68 -1.19
CA LEU A 74 7.90 -7.96 -0.11
C LEU A 74 8.81 -6.90 0.52
N HIS A 75 10.04 -7.26 0.86
CA HIS A 75 11.01 -6.32 1.42
C HIS A 75 11.33 -5.17 0.45
N ARG A 76 11.45 -5.45 -0.84
CA ARG A 76 11.65 -4.40 -1.85
C ARG A 76 10.47 -3.42 -1.91
N ASP A 77 9.24 -3.92 -1.88
CA ASP A 77 8.04 -3.09 -1.87
C ASP A 77 8.00 -2.20 -0.61
N MET A 78 8.32 -2.76 0.55
CA MET A 78 8.38 -2.01 1.81
C MET A 78 9.44 -0.90 1.77
N ILE A 79 10.66 -1.22 1.32
CA ILE A 79 11.75 -0.23 1.22
C ILE A 79 11.36 0.88 0.25
N ARG A 80 10.80 0.53 -0.91
CA ARG A 80 10.33 1.50 -1.91
C ARG A 80 9.29 2.46 -1.32
N ASP A 81 8.31 1.94 -0.61
CA ASP A 81 7.27 2.75 0.02
C ASP A 81 7.85 3.70 1.08
N HIS A 82 8.74 3.21 1.93
CA HIS A 82 9.40 4.03 2.94
C HIS A 82 10.26 5.13 2.32
N LEU A 83 11.06 4.81 1.29
CA LEU A 83 11.87 5.80 0.61
C LEU A 83 11.01 6.86 -0.10
N ALA A 84 9.92 6.45 -0.75
CA ALA A 84 8.99 7.38 -1.37
C ALA A 84 8.37 8.33 -0.32
N LYS A 85 8.00 7.83 0.84
CA LYS A 85 7.48 8.66 1.95
C LYS A 85 8.53 9.63 2.47
N LEU A 86 9.72 9.15 2.80
CA LEU A 86 10.78 9.97 3.40
C LEU A 86 11.33 11.04 2.46
N PHE A 87 11.47 10.71 1.18
CA PHE A 87 12.13 11.61 0.23
C PHE A 87 11.17 12.45 -0.60
N LEU A 88 9.98 11.94 -0.89
CA LEU A 88 9.05 12.61 -1.81
C LEU A 88 7.79 13.15 -1.13
N GLN A 89 7.20 12.40 -0.19
CA GLN A 89 5.87 12.72 0.34
C GLN A 89 5.93 13.57 1.62
N TRP A 90 6.78 13.24 2.56
CA TRP A 90 6.87 13.95 3.85
C TRP A 90 7.52 15.32 3.77
N PRO A 91 8.60 15.55 2.98
CA PRO A 91 9.21 16.88 2.94
C PRO A 91 8.22 18.00 2.61
N PRO A 92 7.32 17.89 1.61
CA PRO A 92 6.32 18.93 1.36
C PRO A 92 5.34 19.16 2.52
N LEU A 93 5.03 18.13 3.30
CA LEU A 93 4.16 18.29 4.48
C LEU A 93 4.84 19.10 5.59
N LEU A 94 6.16 19.14 5.59
CA LEU A 94 6.99 19.92 6.52
C LEU A 94 7.44 21.26 5.92
N GLY A 95 6.93 21.64 4.76
CA GLY A 95 7.34 22.87 4.07
C GLY A 95 8.70 22.79 3.39
N LEU A 96 9.23 21.60 3.20
CA LEU A 96 10.50 21.32 2.54
C LEU A 96 10.29 20.86 1.09
N SER A 97 11.29 21.06 0.24
CA SER A 97 11.27 20.49 -1.10
C SER A 97 11.47 18.97 -1.07
N PRO A 98 10.85 18.22 -2.00
CA PRO A 98 11.17 16.81 -2.18
C PRO A 98 12.67 16.60 -2.45
N HIS A 99 13.22 15.53 -1.96
CA HIS A 99 14.62 15.14 -2.19
C HIS A 99 14.72 14.06 -3.27
N ALA A 100 15.85 14.05 -3.98
CA ALA A 100 16.13 12.95 -4.90
C ALA A 100 16.24 11.63 -4.12
N LEU A 101 15.74 10.56 -4.71
CA LEU A 101 15.90 9.21 -4.17
C LEU A 101 17.40 8.81 -4.20
N PRO A 102 17.86 8.00 -3.25
CA PRO A 102 19.24 7.52 -3.23
C PRO A 102 19.64 6.88 -4.55
N GLN A 103 20.89 7.09 -4.99
CA GLN A 103 21.42 6.45 -6.20
C GLN A 103 21.36 4.93 -6.05
N GLY A 104 21.04 4.24 -7.14
CA GLY A 104 20.86 2.78 -7.14
C GLY A 104 19.46 2.33 -6.73
N TRP A 105 18.57 3.24 -6.36
CA TRP A 105 17.17 2.96 -6.15
C TRP A 105 16.42 2.89 -7.49
N THR A 106 16.55 1.80 -8.21
CA THR A 106 15.81 1.55 -9.46
C THR A 106 14.70 0.52 -9.30
N GLY A 107 14.37 0.13 -8.06
CA GLY A 107 13.39 -0.93 -7.80
C GLY A 107 13.85 -2.34 -8.16
N GLY A 108 15.06 -2.49 -8.68
CA GLY A 108 15.69 -3.77 -9.02
C GLY A 108 16.82 -4.09 -8.04
N GLY A 109 16.63 -5.17 -7.29
CA GLY A 109 17.48 -5.54 -6.19
C GLY A 109 18.95 -5.70 -6.53
N GLU A 110 19.77 -4.92 -5.91
CA GLU A 110 21.14 -5.24 -5.45
C GLU A 110 21.78 -4.09 -4.64
N ALA A 111 21.17 -2.93 -4.58
CA ALA A 111 21.88 -1.71 -4.16
C ALA A 111 21.66 -1.25 -2.72
N LEU A 112 21.04 -2.01 -1.85
CA LEU A 112 21.03 -1.67 -0.42
C LEU A 112 21.80 -2.70 0.41
N ARG A 113 23.08 -2.89 0.10
CA ARG A 113 24.02 -3.37 1.12
C ARG A 113 24.40 -2.15 1.97
N LEU A 114 23.69 -1.97 3.06
CA LEU A 114 24.14 -1.09 4.13
C LEU A 114 25.51 -1.57 4.59
N ARG A 115 26.54 -0.75 4.37
CA ARG A 115 27.83 -0.87 5.03
C ARG A 115 27.75 -0.25 6.40
#